data_6b026c6b79350ac1398960bb7667936b
#
_entry.id   6b026c6b79350ac1398960bb7667936b
#
_cell.length_a   1.000
_cell.length_b   1.000
_cell.length_c   1.000
_cell.angle_alpha   90.00
_cell.angle_beta   90.00
_cell.angle_gamma   90.00
#
_symmetry.space_group_name_H-M   'P 1'
#
loop_
_entity.id
_entity.type
_entity.pdbx_description
1 polymer ?
#
loop_
_entity_poly.entity_id
_entity_poly.type
_entity_poly.pdbx_seq_one_letter_code
_entity_poly.pdbx_strand_id
1 'polypeptide(L)'
;MALLRRMSKTVKHREMTQYFADMEPCIKEITEGKADCIIEYQKVFYFALRDPEGKNKPEKVKIAGYVFNLSDEEYYKSSMYPDIDSIIYEEFITTNMYLRSEPTKLMSFVSTIFRDRKGHVFLIGNTISRVCPYVSDWGLHHLLRQKQGTIELYHASDPEILDDDGEPIVTDIAVEFCSDTAARSSMFIGRASKSIIKGVWDTKLMPGLRLPESEYTKLHEIVVEHLNFKFYLQLLQRQNSLVWYCQPKTTEIQKGTRVISDRFNESRYWSRGFYPLNEKEAYAFQLLKQGKICYSDSLTGTDFEQCLQSIQM
;
A
#
# COMPACT_ATOMS: atom_id res chain seq x y z
N MET A 1 -21.83 -6.58 -4.90
CA MET A 1 -20.40 -6.15 -4.89
C MET A 1 -20.22 -4.94 -3.99
N ALA A 2 -19.11 -4.83 -3.28
CA ALA A 2 -18.68 -3.62 -2.58
C ALA A 2 -17.40 -3.07 -3.21
N LEU A 3 -17.40 -1.80 -3.60
CA LEU A 3 -16.18 -1.08 -3.96
C LEU A 3 -15.68 -0.32 -2.74
N LEU A 4 -14.46 -0.63 -2.32
CA LEU A 4 -13.83 -0.03 -1.14
C LEU A 4 -12.74 0.95 -1.56
N ARG A 5 -12.76 2.15 -0.98
CA ARG A 5 -11.72 3.16 -1.12
C ARG A 5 -11.09 3.47 0.23
N ARG A 6 -9.81 3.88 0.25
CA ARG A 6 -9.11 4.19 1.51
C ARG A 6 -9.73 5.36 2.25
N MET A 7 -9.96 6.47 1.58
CA MET A 7 -10.39 7.73 2.18
C MET A 7 -11.70 8.24 1.60
N SER A 8 -12.55 8.79 2.43
CA SER A 8 -13.83 9.39 2.01
C SER A 8 -13.67 10.52 0.98
N LYS A 9 -12.55 11.23 1.01
CA LYS A 9 -12.27 12.33 0.07
C LYS A 9 -12.06 11.86 -1.38
N THR A 10 -11.77 10.58 -1.59
CA THR A 10 -11.59 10.00 -2.94
C THR A 10 -12.90 9.59 -3.58
N VAL A 11 -14.00 9.61 -2.83
CA VAL A 11 -15.34 9.23 -3.31
C VAL A 11 -16.14 10.50 -3.58
N LYS A 12 -15.98 11.06 -4.78
CA LYS A 12 -16.84 12.13 -5.28
C LYS A 12 -17.89 11.54 -6.23
N HIS A 13 -19.15 11.89 -6.04
CA HIS A 13 -20.29 11.32 -6.80
C HIS A 13 -20.10 11.35 -8.33
N ARG A 14 -19.53 12.42 -8.88
CA ARG A 14 -19.33 12.54 -10.34
C ARG A 14 -18.27 11.60 -10.89
N GLU A 15 -17.23 11.30 -10.11
CA GLU A 15 -16.15 10.40 -10.53
C GLU A 15 -16.61 8.95 -10.51
N MET A 16 -17.46 8.58 -9.57
CA MET A 16 -18.00 7.22 -9.45
C MET A 16 -18.97 6.84 -10.55
N THR A 17 -19.71 7.77 -11.12
CA THR A 17 -20.63 7.50 -12.24
C THR A 17 -19.87 7.03 -13.49
N GLN A 18 -18.63 7.50 -13.69
CA GLN A 18 -17.81 7.11 -14.85
C GLN A 18 -16.97 5.86 -14.60
N TYR A 19 -16.97 5.34 -13.38
CA TYR A 19 -16.12 4.21 -12.99
C TYR A 19 -16.33 2.96 -13.86
N PHE A 20 -17.56 2.73 -14.33
CA PHE A 20 -17.92 1.58 -15.16
C PHE A 20 -18.15 1.93 -16.63
N ALA A 21 -17.75 3.12 -17.10
CA ALA A 21 -18.02 3.55 -18.46
C ALA A 21 -17.48 2.59 -19.53
N ASP A 22 -16.26 2.09 -19.34
CA ASP A 22 -15.62 1.15 -20.27
C ASP A 22 -16.23 -0.25 -20.24
N MET A 23 -17.07 -0.55 -19.25
CA MET A 23 -17.75 -1.84 -19.07
C MET A 23 -19.17 -1.87 -19.64
N GLU A 24 -19.65 -0.81 -20.27
CA GLU A 24 -21.01 -0.73 -20.81
C GLU A 24 -21.40 -1.89 -21.74
N PRO A 25 -20.54 -2.37 -22.67
CA PRO A 25 -20.85 -3.52 -23.48
C PRO A 25 -21.10 -4.79 -22.64
N CYS A 26 -20.27 -5.03 -21.62
CA CYS A 26 -20.41 -6.16 -20.72
C CYS A 26 -21.69 -6.04 -19.86
N ILE A 27 -22.03 -4.82 -19.41
CA ILE A 27 -23.24 -4.56 -18.61
C ILE A 27 -24.48 -4.98 -19.40
N LYS A 28 -24.54 -4.59 -20.68
CA LYS A 28 -25.65 -4.93 -21.57
C LYS A 28 -25.78 -6.43 -21.76
N GLU A 29 -24.63 -7.13 -21.94
CA GLU A 29 -24.58 -8.57 -22.09
C GLU A 29 -25.06 -9.31 -20.84
N ILE A 30 -24.44 -9.04 -19.67
CA ILE A 30 -24.74 -9.73 -18.40
C ILE A 30 -26.17 -9.46 -17.87
N THR A 31 -26.77 -8.34 -18.31
CA THR A 31 -28.14 -7.98 -17.93
C THR A 31 -29.19 -8.38 -18.99
N GLU A 32 -28.76 -9.08 -20.05
CA GLU A 32 -29.62 -9.47 -21.15
C GLU A 32 -30.36 -8.26 -21.77
N GLY A 33 -29.68 -7.12 -21.83
CA GLY A 33 -30.22 -5.86 -22.34
C GLY A 33 -31.16 -5.11 -21.41
N LYS A 34 -31.39 -5.58 -20.18
CA LYS A 34 -32.23 -4.90 -19.18
C LYS A 34 -31.61 -3.61 -18.64
N ALA A 35 -30.26 -3.50 -18.71
CA ALA A 35 -29.52 -2.29 -18.40
C ALA A 35 -28.40 -2.09 -19.42
N ASP A 36 -28.00 -0.85 -19.64
CA ASP A 36 -26.91 -0.49 -20.54
C ASP A 36 -25.80 0.34 -19.88
N CYS A 37 -26.00 0.73 -18.63
CA CYS A 37 -25.03 1.49 -17.86
C CYS A 37 -25.13 1.21 -16.36
N ILE A 38 -24.14 1.70 -15.61
CA ILE A 38 -24.20 1.80 -14.16
C ILE A 38 -24.18 3.29 -13.77
N ILE A 39 -25.09 3.67 -12.87
CA ILE A 39 -25.11 5.01 -12.27
C ILE A 39 -24.87 4.93 -10.78
N GLU A 40 -24.22 5.94 -10.21
CA GLU A 40 -24.07 6.09 -8.76
C GLU A 40 -25.12 7.07 -8.23
N TYR A 41 -25.74 6.69 -7.12
CA TYR A 41 -26.58 7.58 -6.35
C TYR A 41 -26.48 7.25 -4.86
N GLN A 42 -26.06 8.20 -4.05
CA GLN A 42 -25.89 8.06 -2.60
C GLN A 42 -25.01 6.87 -2.17
N LYS A 43 -23.86 6.72 -2.81
CA LYS A 43 -22.91 5.62 -2.58
C LYS A 43 -23.48 4.23 -2.94
N VAL A 44 -24.52 4.16 -3.74
CA VAL A 44 -25.08 2.91 -4.28
C VAL A 44 -24.94 2.93 -5.79
N PHE A 45 -24.39 1.87 -6.35
CA PHE A 45 -24.37 1.62 -7.78
C PHE A 45 -25.65 0.92 -8.20
N TYR A 46 -26.25 1.39 -9.28
CA TYR A 46 -27.45 0.80 -9.88
C TYR A 46 -27.15 0.42 -11.33
N PHE A 47 -27.49 -0.79 -11.72
CA PHE A 47 -27.76 -1.09 -13.12
C PHE A 47 -28.89 -0.20 -13.58
N ALA A 48 -28.72 0.49 -14.68
CA ALA A 48 -29.68 1.45 -15.20
C ALA A 48 -29.82 1.35 -16.72
N LEU A 49 -31.00 1.74 -17.20
CA LEU A 49 -31.30 1.83 -18.61
C LEU A 49 -31.42 3.30 -19.02
N ARG A 50 -30.66 3.72 -20.00
CA ARG A 50 -30.73 5.08 -20.55
C ARG A 50 -32.00 5.28 -21.32
N ASP A 51 -32.57 6.48 -21.23
CA ASP A 51 -33.63 6.90 -22.10
C ASP A 51 -33.11 7.01 -23.56
N PRO A 52 -33.67 6.27 -24.52
CA PRO A 52 -33.22 6.31 -25.91
C PRO A 52 -33.23 7.70 -26.55
N GLU A 53 -34.14 8.58 -26.07
CA GLU A 53 -34.25 9.94 -26.55
C GLU A 53 -33.35 10.93 -25.78
N GLY A 54 -32.68 10.47 -24.70
CA GLY A 54 -31.81 11.28 -23.86
C GLY A 54 -32.54 12.41 -23.09
N LYS A 55 -33.86 12.40 -23.03
CA LYS A 55 -34.67 13.43 -22.38
C LYS A 55 -34.78 13.24 -20.88
N ASN A 56 -34.73 12.00 -20.42
CA ASN A 56 -34.89 11.62 -19.05
C ASN A 56 -33.57 11.07 -18.43
N LYS A 57 -33.51 11.09 -17.09
CA LYS A 57 -32.42 10.42 -16.38
C LYS A 57 -32.53 8.90 -16.56
N PRO A 58 -31.40 8.14 -16.56
CA PRO A 58 -31.43 6.69 -16.64
C PRO A 58 -32.33 6.08 -15.55
N GLU A 59 -33.14 5.11 -15.94
CA GLU A 59 -34.03 4.37 -15.03
C GLU A 59 -33.23 3.32 -14.25
N LYS A 60 -33.36 3.30 -12.93
CA LYS A 60 -32.73 2.32 -12.06
C LYS A 60 -33.44 0.97 -12.17
N VAL A 61 -32.67 -0.07 -12.54
CA VAL A 61 -33.23 -1.43 -12.72
C VAL A 61 -32.97 -2.28 -11.47
N LYS A 62 -31.71 -2.34 -10.98
CA LYS A 62 -31.31 -3.16 -9.84
C LYS A 62 -30.05 -2.58 -9.18
N ILE A 63 -29.85 -2.85 -7.90
CA ILE A 63 -28.59 -2.54 -7.22
C ILE A 63 -27.48 -3.41 -7.83
N ALA A 64 -26.39 -2.77 -8.26
CA ALA A 64 -25.16 -3.41 -8.73
C ALA A 64 -24.14 -3.53 -7.61
N GLY A 65 -24.11 -2.57 -6.70
CA GLY A 65 -23.14 -2.58 -5.59
C GLY A 65 -23.20 -1.32 -4.73
N TYR A 66 -22.20 -1.20 -3.86
CA TYR A 66 -22.11 -0.12 -2.90
C TYR A 66 -20.68 0.45 -2.91
N VAL A 67 -20.55 1.72 -2.53
CA VAL A 67 -19.24 2.39 -2.34
C VAL A 67 -19.01 2.62 -0.86
N PHE A 68 -17.87 2.18 -0.38
CA PHE A 68 -17.44 2.31 1.01
C PHE A 68 -16.09 3.01 1.12
N ASN A 69 -15.82 3.56 2.30
CA ASN A 69 -14.51 4.10 2.64
C ASN A 69 -13.94 3.34 3.83
N LEU A 70 -12.71 2.90 3.72
CA LEU A 70 -12.04 2.16 4.79
C LEU A 70 -11.81 3.04 6.03
N SER A 71 -11.62 4.36 5.84
CA SER A 71 -11.54 5.31 6.95
C SER A 71 -12.79 5.37 7.83
N ASP A 72 -13.91 4.94 7.28
CA ASP A 72 -15.24 5.03 7.90
C ASP A 72 -15.77 3.65 8.36
N GLU A 73 -14.90 2.61 8.47
CA GLU A 73 -15.34 1.22 8.72
C GLU A 73 -16.19 1.06 9.97
N GLU A 74 -15.93 1.87 11.00
CA GLU A 74 -16.69 1.85 12.25
C GLU A 74 -18.20 2.17 12.03
N TYR A 75 -18.53 3.06 11.08
CA TYR A 75 -19.90 3.45 10.81
C TYR A 75 -20.74 2.35 10.14
N TYR A 76 -20.09 1.33 9.57
CA TYR A 76 -20.78 0.25 8.87
C TYR A 76 -21.11 -0.93 9.77
N LYS A 77 -20.53 -1.01 10.98
CA LYS A 77 -20.66 -2.16 11.91
C LYS A 77 -22.08 -2.54 12.28
N SER A 78 -22.98 -1.58 12.35
CA SER A 78 -24.39 -1.80 12.70
C SER A 78 -25.30 -2.09 11.50
N SER A 79 -24.77 -2.10 10.29
CA SER A 79 -25.53 -2.31 9.06
C SER A 79 -25.37 -3.74 8.53
N MET A 80 -26.39 -4.21 7.78
CA MET A 80 -26.34 -5.51 7.10
C MET A 80 -26.37 -5.32 5.59
N TYR A 81 -25.53 -6.09 4.90
CA TYR A 81 -25.38 -6.05 3.44
C TYR A 81 -25.48 -7.47 2.87
N PRO A 82 -26.71 -8.08 2.88
CA PRO A 82 -26.88 -9.50 2.55
C PRO A 82 -26.52 -9.84 1.10
N ASP A 83 -26.62 -8.86 0.20
CA ASP A 83 -26.41 -9.06 -1.24
C ASP A 83 -24.96 -8.86 -1.68
N ILE A 84 -24.04 -8.57 -0.76
CA ILE A 84 -22.62 -8.42 -1.09
C ILE A 84 -21.94 -9.79 -0.93
N ASP A 85 -21.35 -10.27 -2.01
CA ASP A 85 -20.54 -11.49 -2.12
C ASP A 85 -19.07 -11.20 -2.42
N SER A 86 -18.75 -9.99 -2.88
CA SER A 86 -17.43 -9.61 -3.34
C SER A 86 -17.09 -8.19 -2.89
N ILE A 87 -15.86 -8.01 -2.39
CA ILE A 87 -15.27 -6.72 -2.05
C ILE A 87 -14.11 -6.47 -3.01
N ILE A 88 -14.09 -5.31 -3.65
CA ILE A 88 -12.96 -4.83 -4.44
C ILE A 88 -12.33 -3.66 -3.69
N TYR A 89 -11.09 -3.82 -3.25
CA TYR A 89 -10.31 -2.77 -2.63
C TYR A 89 -9.22 -2.29 -3.57
N GLU A 90 -9.40 -1.07 -4.09
CA GLU A 90 -8.48 -0.50 -5.06
C GLU A 90 -7.39 0.33 -4.41
N GLU A 91 -6.26 0.40 -5.11
CA GLU A 91 -5.08 1.17 -4.72
C GLU A 91 -4.59 0.80 -3.31
N PHE A 92 -4.62 -0.52 -2.96
CA PHE A 92 -4.12 -0.97 -1.66
C PHE A 92 -2.62 -0.70 -1.50
N ILE A 93 -1.85 -0.63 -2.61
CA ILE A 93 -0.48 -0.12 -2.62
C ILE A 93 -0.51 1.38 -2.95
N THR A 94 0.15 2.18 -2.13
CA THR A 94 0.20 3.64 -2.30
C THR A 94 1.57 4.20 -1.93
N THR A 95 1.91 5.36 -2.49
CA THR A 95 3.04 6.19 -2.06
C THR A 95 2.63 7.21 -0.99
N ASN A 96 1.33 7.33 -0.71
CA ASN A 96 0.81 8.18 0.35
C ASN A 96 0.81 7.42 1.69
N MET A 97 0.45 8.13 2.76
CA MET A 97 0.32 7.52 4.08
C MET A 97 -0.84 6.52 4.11
N TYR A 98 -0.59 5.37 4.70
CA TYR A 98 -1.62 4.39 5.06
C TYR A 98 -2.42 4.86 6.27
N LEU A 99 -3.65 4.36 6.41
CA LEU A 99 -4.39 4.53 7.66
C LEU A 99 -3.68 3.76 8.78
N ARG A 100 -3.82 4.26 10.00
CA ARG A 100 -3.29 3.54 11.17
C ARG A 100 -3.94 2.15 11.25
N SER A 101 -3.11 1.11 11.32
CA SER A 101 -3.54 -0.30 11.35
C SER A 101 -4.48 -0.66 10.18
N GLU A 102 -4.14 -0.20 8.97
CA GLU A 102 -5.00 -0.35 7.79
C GLU A 102 -5.36 -1.81 7.46
N PRO A 103 -4.44 -2.80 7.53
CA PRO A 103 -4.81 -4.21 7.33
C PRO A 103 -5.86 -4.70 8.34
N THR A 104 -5.74 -4.32 9.61
CA THR A 104 -6.73 -4.66 10.65
C THR A 104 -8.10 -4.02 10.36
N LYS A 105 -8.11 -2.76 9.92
CA LYS A 105 -9.34 -2.07 9.50
C LYS A 105 -10.01 -2.75 8.32
N LEU A 106 -9.21 -3.22 7.35
CA LEU A 106 -9.75 -3.97 6.22
C LEU A 106 -10.39 -5.28 6.70
N MET A 107 -9.74 -6.02 7.57
CA MET A 107 -10.30 -7.26 8.12
C MET A 107 -11.57 -7.01 8.94
N SER A 108 -11.61 -5.94 9.74
CA SER A 108 -12.82 -5.49 10.45
C SER A 108 -13.97 -5.16 9.49
N PHE A 109 -13.67 -4.49 8.38
CA PHE A 109 -14.65 -4.19 7.34
C PHE A 109 -15.15 -5.46 6.65
N VAL A 110 -14.25 -6.37 6.26
CA VAL A 110 -14.58 -7.67 5.64
C VAL A 110 -15.50 -8.49 6.55
N SER A 111 -15.16 -8.58 7.84
CA SER A 111 -16.00 -9.24 8.84
C SER A 111 -17.38 -8.60 8.97
N THR A 112 -17.46 -7.28 8.91
CA THR A 112 -18.74 -6.55 8.96
C THR A 112 -19.62 -6.84 7.74
N ILE A 113 -19.04 -6.89 6.55
CA ILE A 113 -19.77 -7.12 5.30
C ILE A 113 -20.22 -8.57 5.17
N PHE A 114 -19.33 -9.52 5.41
CA PHE A 114 -19.66 -10.94 5.20
C PHE A 114 -20.27 -11.61 6.42
N ARG A 115 -19.89 -11.20 7.64
CA ARG A 115 -20.26 -11.87 8.89
C ARG A 115 -19.97 -13.37 8.80
N ASP A 116 -21.00 -14.22 8.89
CA ASP A 116 -20.87 -15.67 8.79
C ASP A 116 -20.99 -16.22 7.36
N ARG A 117 -20.96 -15.33 6.36
CA ARG A 117 -21.06 -15.70 4.94
C ARG A 117 -19.70 -15.80 4.30
N LYS A 118 -19.56 -16.71 3.34
CA LYS A 118 -18.39 -16.75 2.45
C LYS A 118 -18.46 -15.62 1.43
N GLY A 119 -17.30 -15.05 1.10
CA GLY A 119 -17.17 -14.01 0.10
C GLY A 119 -15.73 -13.89 -0.41
N HIS A 120 -15.54 -13.05 -1.43
CA HIS A 120 -14.24 -12.85 -2.05
C HIS A 120 -13.77 -11.42 -1.82
N VAL A 121 -12.47 -11.26 -1.54
CA VAL A 121 -11.84 -9.95 -1.40
C VAL A 121 -10.74 -9.83 -2.45
N PHE A 122 -10.88 -8.83 -3.33
CA PHE A 122 -9.93 -8.51 -4.37
C PHE A 122 -9.19 -7.23 -4.00
N LEU A 123 -7.87 -7.31 -3.80
CA LEU A 123 -7.02 -6.14 -3.59
C LEU A 123 -6.32 -5.83 -4.91
N ILE A 124 -6.55 -4.63 -5.44
CA ILE A 124 -5.99 -4.20 -6.72
C ILE A 124 -5.00 -3.06 -6.47
N GLY A 125 -3.79 -3.18 -6.98
CA GLY A 125 -2.75 -2.16 -6.81
C GLY A 125 -1.69 -2.21 -7.90
N ASN A 126 -1.01 -1.09 -8.06
CA ASN A 126 0.14 -0.96 -8.95
C ASN A 126 1.45 -1.10 -8.16
N THR A 127 2.54 -1.46 -8.82
CA THR A 127 3.89 -1.63 -8.24
C THR A 127 4.58 -0.29 -7.97
N ILE A 128 3.90 0.63 -7.30
CA ILE A 128 4.38 1.99 -7.05
C ILE A 128 5.17 2.14 -5.75
N SER A 129 5.03 1.20 -4.80
CA SER A 129 5.72 1.20 -3.53
C SER A 129 5.94 -0.22 -3.02
N ARG A 130 7.15 -0.49 -2.51
CA ARG A 130 7.47 -1.74 -1.81
C ARG A 130 7.14 -1.68 -0.33
N VAL A 131 6.99 -0.47 0.21
CA VAL A 131 6.63 -0.23 1.62
C VAL A 131 5.12 -0.31 1.73
N CYS A 132 4.62 -1.47 2.15
CA CYS A 132 3.20 -1.79 2.19
C CYS A 132 2.88 -2.60 3.46
N PRO A 133 1.97 -2.12 4.34
CA PRO A 133 1.65 -2.80 5.58
C PRO A 133 1.01 -4.18 5.36
N TYR A 134 0.29 -4.39 4.27
CA TYR A 134 -0.30 -5.70 3.94
C TYR A 134 0.77 -6.75 3.68
N VAL A 135 1.87 -6.39 3.01
CA VAL A 135 3.01 -7.30 2.78
C VAL A 135 3.65 -7.71 4.10
N SER A 136 3.79 -6.79 5.03
CA SER A 136 4.38 -7.07 6.35
C SER A 136 3.45 -7.85 7.26
N ASP A 137 2.19 -7.39 7.40
CA ASP A 137 1.27 -7.92 8.39
C ASP A 137 0.71 -9.30 7.98
N TRP A 138 0.62 -9.58 6.68
CA TRP A 138 0.14 -10.87 6.16
C TRP A 138 1.25 -11.81 5.71
N GLY A 139 2.52 -11.46 5.95
CA GLY A 139 3.66 -12.31 5.62
C GLY A 139 3.94 -12.48 4.13
N LEU A 140 3.47 -11.57 3.25
CA LEU A 140 3.58 -11.66 1.79
C LEU A 140 4.96 -11.25 1.28
N HIS A 141 6.04 -11.63 1.96
CA HIS A 141 7.40 -11.16 1.67
C HIS A 141 7.92 -11.57 0.30
N HIS A 142 7.46 -12.71 -0.24
CA HIS A 142 7.83 -13.17 -1.57
C HIS A 142 7.28 -12.27 -2.67
N LEU A 143 6.18 -11.56 -2.45
CA LEU A 143 5.60 -10.61 -3.40
C LEU A 143 6.64 -9.64 -3.97
N LEU A 144 7.58 -9.17 -3.13
CA LEU A 144 8.63 -8.24 -3.55
C LEU A 144 9.64 -8.83 -4.55
N ARG A 145 9.64 -10.16 -4.72
CA ARG A 145 10.52 -10.92 -5.62
C ARG A 145 9.74 -11.73 -6.65
N GLN A 146 8.41 -11.72 -6.57
CA GLN A 146 7.53 -12.45 -7.46
C GLN A 146 7.79 -12.02 -8.92
N LYS A 147 7.78 -12.98 -9.82
CA LYS A 147 7.96 -12.72 -11.25
C LYS A 147 6.62 -12.29 -11.88
N GLN A 148 6.70 -11.31 -12.77
CA GLN A 148 5.54 -10.89 -13.55
C GLN A 148 4.97 -12.06 -14.36
N GLY A 149 3.64 -12.18 -14.41
CA GLY A 149 2.92 -13.26 -15.06
C GLY A 149 2.82 -14.56 -14.24
N THR A 150 3.10 -14.49 -12.94
CA THR A 150 2.97 -15.64 -12.03
C THR A 150 1.90 -15.41 -10.97
N ILE A 151 1.34 -16.49 -10.46
CA ILE A 151 0.45 -16.51 -9.28
C ILE A 151 1.17 -17.27 -8.18
N GLU A 152 1.25 -16.68 -6.99
CA GLU A 152 1.76 -17.34 -5.79
C GLU A 152 0.64 -17.46 -4.76
N LEU A 153 0.60 -18.61 -4.07
CA LEU A 153 -0.35 -18.88 -3.01
C LEU A 153 0.35 -18.73 -1.65
N TYR A 154 -0.27 -17.99 -0.75
CA TYR A 154 0.16 -17.81 0.62
C TYR A 154 -0.91 -18.37 1.55
N HIS A 155 -0.47 -19.06 2.59
CA HIS A 155 -1.32 -19.57 3.66
C HIS A 155 -1.04 -18.73 4.90
N ALA A 156 -1.90 -17.77 5.17
CA ALA A 156 -1.81 -16.94 6.37
C ALA A 156 -2.59 -17.62 7.49
N SER A 157 -1.92 -17.93 8.58
CA SER A 157 -2.56 -18.44 9.80
C SER A 157 -2.11 -17.64 11.00
N ASP A 158 -3.04 -17.41 11.92
CA ASP A 158 -2.72 -16.90 13.24
C ASP A 158 -2.87 -18.07 14.23
N PRO A 159 -1.79 -18.48 14.91
CA PRO A 159 -1.85 -19.61 15.84
C PRO A 159 -2.75 -19.37 17.06
N GLU A 160 -3.16 -18.10 17.31
CA GLU A 160 -4.08 -17.73 18.38
C GLU A 160 -5.55 -17.79 17.96
N ILE A 161 -5.84 -17.87 16.64
CA ILE A 161 -7.19 -17.95 16.10
C ILE A 161 -7.46 -19.38 15.66
N LEU A 162 -8.21 -20.11 16.48
CA LEU A 162 -8.53 -21.52 16.26
C LEU A 162 -9.96 -21.68 15.74
N ASP A 163 -10.19 -22.71 14.95
CA ASP A 163 -11.52 -23.17 14.57
C ASP A 163 -12.20 -23.99 15.69
N ASP A 164 -13.37 -24.52 15.42
CA ASP A 164 -14.14 -25.34 16.37
C ASP A 164 -13.43 -26.64 16.75
N ASP A 165 -12.50 -27.13 15.93
CA ASP A 165 -11.70 -28.33 16.15
C ASP A 165 -10.36 -28.03 16.86
N GLY A 166 -10.06 -26.76 17.12
CA GLY A 166 -8.85 -26.29 17.79
C GLY A 166 -7.64 -26.15 16.87
N GLU A 167 -7.84 -26.20 15.54
CA GLU A 167 -6.80 -25.97 14.56
C GLU A 167 -6.74 -24.48 14.13
N PRO A 168 -5.55 -23.93 13.84
CA PRO A 168 -5.43 -22.56 13.38
C PRO A 168 -6.24 -22.29 12.10
N ILE A 169 -7.04 -21.23 12.10
CA ILE A 169 -7.77 -20.82 10.90
C ILE A 169 -6.78 -20.34 9.85
N VAL A 170 -6.79 -21.01 8.70
CA VAL A 170 -5.94 -20.67 7.54
C VAL A 170 -6.72 -19.85 6.54
N THR A 171 -6.17 -18.72 6.17
CA THR A 171 -6.68 -17.87 5.07
C THR A 171 -5.77 -18.00 3.87
N ASP A 172 -6.32 -18.46 2.75
CA ASP A 172 -5.59 -18.55 1.49
C ASP A 172 -5.59 -17.19 0.78
N ILE A 173 -4.40 -16.72 0.44
CA ILE A 173 -4.19 -15.49 -0.30
C ILE A 173 -3.51 -15.84 -1.62
N ALA A 174 -4.20 -15.62 -2.74
CA ALA A 174 -3.61 -15.74 -4.06
C ALA A 174 -3.12 -14.37 -4.52
N VAL A 175 -1.85 -14.27 -4.86
CA VAL A 175 -1.25 -13.04 -5.38
C VAL A 175 -0.88 -13.26 -6.84
N GLU A 176 -1.57 -12.58 -7.74
CA GLU A 176 -1.22 -12.52 -9.15
C GLU A 176 -0.39 -11.26 -9.42
N PHE A 177 0.80 -11.43 -9.96
CA PHE A 177 1.58 -10.33 -10.50
C PHE A 177 1.32 -10.26 -12.01
N CYS A 178 0.29 -9.49 -12.38
CA CYS A 178 -0.20 -9.43 -13.75
C CYS A 178 0.90 -9.04 -14.74
N SER A 179 0.93 -9.70 -15.90
CA SER A 179 1.71 -9.27 -17.04
C SER A 179 0.84 -8.35 -17.90
N ASP A 180 1.22 -7.09 -18.01
CA ASP A 180 0.54 -6.19 -18.94
C ASP A 180 1.02 -6.45 -20.37
N THR A 181 0.28 -7.26 -21.11
CA THR A 181 0.48 -7.48 -22.54
C THR A 181 -0.21 -6.42 -23.40
N ALA A 182 -1.08 -5.60 -22.82
CA ALA A 182 -1.93 -4.66 -23.55
C ALA A 182 -1.39 -3.21 -23.52
N ALA A 183 -0.48 -2.85 -22.62
CA ALA A 183 0.05 -1.49 -22.56
C ALA A 183 0.91 -1.18 -23.79
N ARG A 184 0.33 -0.47 -24.73
CA ARG A 184 1.04 0.07 -25.88
C ARG A 184 2.01 1.14 -25.41
N SER A 185 3.30 0.85 -25.49
CA SER A 185 4.42 1.65 -24.99
C SER A 185 4.49 3.10 -25.52
N SER A 186 3.73 3.43 -26.58
CA SER A 186 3.76 4.74 -27.22
C SER A 186 3.04 5.86 -26.49
N MET A 187 2.22 5.55 -25.48
CA MET A 187 1.43 6.56 -24.74
C MET A 187 2.08 7.05 -23.46
N PHE A 188 3.09 6.36 -22.96
CA PHE A 188 3.71 6.70 -21.67
C PHE A 188 5.12 7.22 -21.87
N ILE A 189 5.34 8.46 -21.44
CA ILE A 189 6.64 9.14 -21.51
C ILE A 189 7.17 9.37 -20.08
N GLY A 190 8.46 9.14 -19.87
CA GLY A 190 9.13 9.41 -18.59
C GLY A 190 9.37 8.17 -17.74
N ARG A 191 9.79 8.39 -16.50
CA ARG A 191 10.28 7.32 -15.59
C ARG A 191 9.19 6.35 -15.17
N ALA A 192 8.01 6.86 -14.86
CA ALA A 192 6.85 6.06 -14.47
C ALA A 192 6.37 5.10 -15.58
N SER A 193 6.79 5.33 -16.84
CA SER A 193 6.47 4.42 -17.94
C SER A 193 6.97 2.99 -17.70
N LYS A 194 8.07 2.81 -17.01
CA LYS A 194 8.62 1.47 -16.73
C LYS A 194 7.80 0.71 -15.70
N SER A 195 7.34 1.36 -14.64
CA SER A 195 6.48 0.73 -13.63
C SER A 195 5.08 0.44 -14.20
N ILE A 196 4.54 1.36 -14.99
CA ILE A 196 3.21 1.21 -15.61
C ILE A 196 3.23 0.14 -16.71
N ILE A 197 4.23 0.17 -17.62
CA ILE A 197 4.28 -0.73 -18.79
C ILE A 197 4.85 -2.11 -18.44
N LYS A 198 5.87 -2.16 -17.57
CA LYS A 198 6.62 -3.39 -17.29
C LYS A 198 6.32 -4.00 -15.93
N GLY A 199 5.42 -3.40 -15.15
CA GLY A 199 5.13 -3.85 -13.79
C GLY A 199 6.35 -3.86 -12.84
N VAL A 200 7.43 -3.17 -13.20
CA VAL A 200 8.62 -3.07 -12.36
C VAL A 200 8.33 -2.07 -11.23
N TRP A 201 8.73 -2.40 -10.02
CA TRP A 201 8.59 -1.49 -8.87
C TRP A 201 9.18 -0.11 -9.19
N ASP A 202 8.42 0.93 -8.91
CA ASP A 202 8.88 2.30 -9.17
C ASP A 202 10.05 2.66 -8.25
N THR A 203 11.12 3.19 -8.84
CA THR A 203 12.31 3.62 -8.12
C THR A 203 12.71 5.01 -8.54
N LYS A 204 12.90 5.90 -7.57
CA LYS A 204 13.43 7.23 -7.81
C LYS A 204 14.96 7.16 -7.99
N LEU A 205 15.54 8.06 -8.80
CA LEU A 205 16.99 8.22 -8.86
C LEU A 205 17.47 8.92 -7.59
N MET A 206 18.27 8.24 -6.81
CA MET A 206 18.76 8.73 -5.54
C MET A 206 20.25 9.09 -5.61
N PRO A 207 20.70 10.10 -4.84
CA PRO A 207 22.11 10.46 -4.80
C PRO A 207 22.91 9.35 -4.12
N GLY A 208 24.02 8.93 -4.76
CA GLY A 208 25.04 8.06 -4.16
C GLY A 208 26.22 8.86 -3.58
N LEU A 209 27.10 8.19 -2.84
CA LEU A 209 28.36 8.77 -2.43
C LEU A 209 29.23 9.09 -3.67
N ARG A 210 29.94 10.21 -3.63
CA ARG A 210 30.83 10.63 -4.73
C ARG A 210 32.13 9.81 -4.80
N LEU A 211 32.53 9.26 -3.67
CA LEU A 211 33.76 8.47 -3.50
C LEU A 211 33.43 7.20 -2.71
N PRO A 212 34.29 6.17 -2.72
CA PRO A 212 34.13 4.99 -1.89
C PRO A 212 33.96 5.33 -0.41
N GLU A 213 33.15 4.56 0.33
CA GLU A 213 32.88 4.76 1.75
C GLU A 213 34.16 4.83 2.60
N SER A 214 35.23 4.10 2.20
CA SER A 214 36.55 4.10 2.84
C SER A 214 37.23 5.47 2.88
N GLU A 215 36.85 6.40 2.02
CA GLU A 215 37.37 7.78 1.97
C GLU A 215 36.67 8.72 2.99
N TYR A 216 35.77 8.20 3.79
CA TYR A 216 35.02 8.95 4.80
C TYR A 216 35.31 8.42 6.20
N THR A 217 35.23 9.31 7.19
CA THR A 217 35.28 8.93 8.61
C THR A 217 33.86 8.82 9.14
N LYS A 218 33.51 7.67 9.72
CA LYS A 218 32.22 7.47 10.37
C LYS A 218 32.20 8.15 11.74
N LEU A 219 31.24 9.05 11.96
CA LEU A 219 31.08 9.80 13.21
C LEU A 219 29.93 9.27 14.09
N HIS A 220 28.87 8.79 13.45
CA HIS A 220 27.67 8.31 14.17
C HIS A 220 26.97 7.26 13.32
N GLU A 221 26.18 6.41 13.97
CA GLU A 221 25.38 5.39 13.30
C GLU A 221 24.06 5.16 13.99
N ILE A 222 23.03 4.88 13.21
CA ILE A 222 21.70 4.50 13.69
C ILE A 222 21.12 3.42 12.79
N VAL A 223 20.17 2.67 13.33
CA VAL A 223 19.32 1.76 12.56
C VAL A 223 17.90 2.32 12.54
N VAL A 224 17.29 2.34 11.38
CA VAL A 224 15.89 2.71 11.20
C VAL A 224 15.14 1.46 10.75
N GLU A 225 14.08 1.10 11.48
CA GLU A 225 13.22 -0.03 11.16
C GLU A 225 11.79 0.44 10.94
N HIS A 226 11.16 -0.01 9.87
CA HIS A 226 9.75 0.20 9.59
C HIS A 226 9.20 -0.98 8.80
N LEU A 227 8.11 -1.57 9.27
CA LEU A 227 7.55 -2.79 8.70
C LEU A 227 8.63 -3.90 8.65
N ASN A 228 8.91 -4.41 7.44
CA ASN A 228 9.95 -5.41 7.17
C ASN A 228 11.27 -4.81 6.64
N PHE A 229 11.37 -3.49 6.62
CA PHE A 229 12.57 -2.78 6.17
C PHE A 229 13.47 -2.41 7.33
N LYS A 230 14.77 -2.63 7.15
CA LYS A 230 15.81 -2.22 8.09
C LYS A 230 16.91 -1.48 7.33
N PHE A 231 17.17 -0.26 7.76
CA PHE A 231 18.19 0.61 7.18
C PHE A 231 19.27 0.92 8.18
N TYR A 232 20.51 0.88 7.70
CA TYR A 232 21.67 1.32 8.44
C TYR A 232 22.08 2.68 7.94
N LEU A 233 22.03 3.68 8.80
CA LEU A 233 22.42 5.05 8.51
C LEU A 233 23.70 5.38 9.23
N GLN A 234 24.66 5.90 8.48
CA GLN A 234 25.96 6.35 8.98
C GLN A 234 26.12 7.84 8.70
N LEU A 235 26.47 8.63 9.71
CA LEU A 235 26.92 10.00 9.51
C LEU A 235 28.39 9.97 9.15
N LEU A 236 28.71 10.33 7.92
CA LEU A 236 30.04 10.29 7.34
C LEU A 236 30.62 11.70 7.23
N GLN A 237 31.91 11.84 7.55
CA GLN A 237 32.68 13.08 7.40
C GLN A 237 33.78 12.91 6.37
N ARG A 238 33.93 13.90 5.50
CA ARG A 238 35.11 14.06 4.64
C ARG A 238 35.48 15.51 4.59
N GLN A 239 36.69 15.83 5.04
CA GLN A 239 37.12 17.23 5.22
C GLN A 239 36.10 18.01 6.09
N ASN A 240 35.54 19.10 5.58
CA ASN A 240 34.52 19.90 6.26
C ASN A 240 33.08 19.55 5.87
N SER A 241 32.87 18.45 5.14
CA SER A 241 31.54 18.04 4.67
C SER A 241 31.02 16.87 5.48
N LEU A 242 29.73 16.96 5.88
CA LEU A 242 28.99 15.90 6.56
C LEU A 242 27.84 15.45 5.67
N VAL A 243 27.63 14.14 5.58
CA VAL A 243 26.53 13.52 4.84
C VAL A 243 26.08 12.26 5.54
N TRP A 244 24.78 12.03 5.57
CA TRP A 244 24.24 10.72 5.93
C TRP A 244 24.39 9.74 4.75
N TYR A 245 24.72 8.51 5.07
CA TYR A 245 24.74 7.42 4.10
C TYR A 245 23.82 6.30 4.57
N CYS A 246 22.87 5.94 3.75
CA CYS A 246 21.84 4.96 4.01
C CYS A 246 22.07 3.71 3.16
N GLN A 247 22.05 2.56 3.79
CA GLN A 247 22.16 1.24 3.15
C GLN A 247 21.22 0.23 3.82
N PRO A 248 20.84 -0.87 3.16
CA PRO A 248 20.05 -1.92 3.79
C PRO A 248 20.81 -2.54 4.96
N LYS A 249 20.14 -2.78 6.09
CA LYS A 249 20.74 -3.50 7.21
C LYS A 249 20.50 -5.00 7.04
N THR A 250 21.53 -5.73 6.67
CA THR A 250 21.47 -7.18 6.40
C THR A 250 22.02 -8.05 7.53
N THR A 251 22.70 -7.43 8.50
CA THR A 251 23.29 -8.11 9.65
C THR A 251 22.51 -7.81 10.92
N GLU A 252 22.74 -8.57 11.98
CA GLU A 252 22.16 -8.29 13.30
C GLU A 252 22.53 -6.90 13.81
N ILE A 253 21.63 -6.30 14.59
CA ILE A 253 21.87 -5.01 15.21
C ILE A 253 22.79 -5.21 16.42
N GLN A 254 23.91 -4.51 16.43
CA GLN A 254 24.87 -4.61 17.52
C GLN A 254 24.27 -4.02 18.81
N LYS A 255 24.60 -4.65 19.96
CA LYS A 255 24.18 -4.16 21.26
C LYS A 255 24.72 -2.75 21.48
N GLY A 256 23.83 -1.81 21.79
CA GLY A 256 24.15 -0.40 21.98
C GLY A 256 23.94 0.50 20.75
N THR A 257 23.63 -0.06 19.59
CA THR A 257 23.23 0.74 18.42
C THR A 257 21.88 1.42 18.67
N ARG A 258 21.77 2.69 18.29
CA ARG A 258 20.53 3.46 18.30
C ARG A 258 19.53 2.86 17.30
N VAL A 259 18.32 2.56 17.76
CA VAL A 259 17.24 2.05 16.90
C VAL A 259 16.09 3.04 16.89
N ILE A 260 15.66 3.44 15.70
CA ILE A 260 14.46 4.26 15.48
C ILE A 260 13.44 3.38 14.77
N SER A 261 12.28 3.17 15.39
CA SER A 261 11.25 2.28 14.85
C SER A 261 9.86 2.72 15.34
N ASP A 262 8.86 2.59 14.47
CA ASP A 262 7.45 2.81 14.84
C ASP A 262 6.90 1.69 15.75
N ARG A 263 7.52 0.51 15.74
CA ARG A 263 7.24 -0.61 16.64
C ARG A 263 8.22 -0.64 17.79
N PHE A 264 7.77 -1.15 18.95
CA PHE A 264 8.63 -1.32 20.11
C PHE A 264 9.82 -2.25 19.77
N ASN A 265 11.02 -1.85 20.21
CA ASN A 265 12.23 -2.63 20.12
C ASN A 265 12.89 -2.72 21.50
N GLU A 266 13.39 -3.88 21.89
CA GLU A 266 14.02 -4.11 23.19
C GLU A 266 15.38 -3.40 23.38
N SER A 267 15.88 -2.72 22.34
CA SER A 267 17.13 -1.96 22.43
C SER A 267 17.00 -0.85 23.48
N ARG A 268 18.00 -0.75 24.35
CA ARG A 268 18.09 0.34 25.36
C ARG A 268 18.03 1.73 24.73
N TYR A 269 18.47 1.86 23.49
CA TYR A 269 18.52 3.13 22.76
C TYR A 269 17.44 3.22 21.69
N TRP A 270 16.30 2.57 21.91
CA TRP A 270 15.15 2.69 21.03
C TRP A 270 14.40 4.00 21.22
N SER A 271 13.88 4.52 20.11
CA SER A 271 12.89 5.60 20.10
C SER A 271 11.92 5.45 18.93
N ARG A 272 10.69 5.93 19.12
CA ARG A 272 9.65 5.87 18.08
C ARG A 272 9.90 6.83 16.91
N GLY A 273 10.75 7.81 17.03
CA GLY A 273 11.08 8.79 16.01
C GLY A 273 12.49 9.38 16.22
N PHE A 274 12.84 10.34 15.39
CA PHE A 274 14.14 11.01 15.41
C PHE A 274 14.25 12.04 16.53
N TYR A 275 14.05 11.60 17.77
CA TYR A 275 14.21 12.43 18.97
C TYR A 275 15.68 12.41 19.41
N PRO A 276 16.40 13.55 19.36
CA PRO A 276 17.83 13.57 19.68
C PRO A 276 18.07 13.36 21.18
N LEU A 277 19.12 12.61 21.51
CA LEU A 277 19.57 12.40 22.92
C LEU A 277 20.51 13.50 23.40
N ASN A 278 21.15 14.25 22.49
CA ASN A 278 22.11 15.29 22.76
C ASN A 278 22.22 16.27 21.57
N GLU A 279 22.96 17.35 21.76
CA GLU A 279 23.16 18.39 20.74
C GLU A 279 23.82 17.88 19.44
N LYS A 280 24.76 16.94 19.54
CA LYS A 280 25.43 16.35 18.37
C LYS A 280 24.42 15.57 17.51
N GLU A 281 23.57 14.80 18.15
CA GLU A 281 22.53 14.03 17.48
C GLU A 281 21.44 14.96 16.91
N ALA A 282 21.11 16.05 17.63
CA ALA A 282 20.20 17.08 17.14
C ALA A 282 20.71 17.70 15.82
N TYR A 283 21.99 18.05 15.78
CA TYR A 283 22.64 18.56 14.58
C TYR A 283 22.65 17.51 13.44
N ALA A 284 22.97 16.27 13.76
CA ALA A 284 22.96 15.17 12.80
C ALA A 284 21.57 14.95 12.18
N PHE A 285 20.52 14.97 13.00
CA PHE A 285 19.14 14.84 12.48
C PHE A 285 18.69 16.07 11.69
N GLN A 286 19.19 17.27 12.03
CA GLN A 286 18.94 18.46 11.21
C GLN A 286 19.54 18.31 9.81
N LEU A 287 20.73 17.71 9.66
CA LEU A 287 21.30 17.42 8.34
C LEU A 287 20.42 16.47 7.53
N LEU A 288 19.85 15.45 8.19
CA LEU A 288 18.90 14.52 7.55
C LEU A 288 17.65 15.24 7.05
N LYS A 289 17.06 16.11 7.90
CA LYS A 289 15.91 16.96 7.53
C LYS A 289 16.20 17.91 6.37
N GLN A 290 17.45 18.35 6.22
CA GLN A 290 17.91 19.14 5.09
C GLN A 290 18.16 18.34 3.81
N GLY A 291 17.91 17.03 3.82
CA GLY A 291 18.16 16.16 2.69
C GLY A 291 19.65 15.90 2.41
N LYS A 292 20.55 16.11 3.40
CA LYS A 292 21.98 15.79 3.27
C LYS A 292 22.19 14.28 3.48
N ILE A 293 21.68 13.51 2.54
CA ILE A 293 21.74 12.04 2.57
C ILE A 293 22.11 11.49 1.20
N CYS A 294 22.91 10.43 1.19
CA CYS A 294 23.24 9.60 0.05
C CYS A 294 22.82 8.15 0.34
N TYR A 295 22.65 7.36 -0.70
CA TYR A 295 22.13 6.00 -0.61
C TYR A 295 23.08 5.03 -1.32
N SER A 296 23.07 3.76 -0.89
CA SER A 296 23.83 2.69 -1.55
C SER A 296 23.35 2.46 -2.98
N ASP A 297 22.05 2.61 -3.19
CA ASP A 297 21.39 2.48 -4.48
C ASP A 297 20.02 3.19 -4.48
N SER A 298 19.45 3.34 -5.66
CA SER A 298 18.18 4.06 -5.85
C SER A 298 16.97 3.35 -5.23
N LEU A 299 17.00 2.02 -5.15
CA LEU A 299 15.91 1.24 -4.55
C LEU A 299 15.88 1.46 -3.04
N THR A 300 17.06 1.31 -2.38
CA THR A 300 17.22 1.61 -0.95
C THR A 300 16.75 3.00 -0.60
N GLY A 301 17.12 4.00 -1.40
CA GLY A 301 16.72 5.38 -1.14
C GLY A 301 15.21 5.59 -1.30
N THR A 302 14.60 4.97 -2.31
CA THR A 302 13.15 5.05 -2.53
C THR A 302 12.39 4.42 -1.35
N ASP A 303 12.78 3.22 -0.93
CA ASP A 303 12.17 2.52 0.20
C ASP A 303 12.34 3.31 1.51
N PHE A 304 13.55 3.86 1.75
CA PHE A 304 13.82 4.65 2.95
C PHE A 304 13.00 5.93 3.01
N GLU A 305 12.91 6.71 1.91
CA GLU A 305 12.08 7.91 1.88
C GLU A 305 10.61 7.62 2.17
N GLN A 306 10.10 6.49 1.71
CA GLN A 306 8.73 6.07 2.00
C GLN A 306 8.55 5.67 3.47
N CYS A 307 9.50 4.94 4.03
CA CYS A 307 9.49 4.61 5.46
C CYS A 307 9.51 5.88 6.34
N LEU A 308 10.26 6.90 5.94
CA LEU A 308 10.33 8.18 6.68
C LEU A 308 8.98 8.91 6.76
N GLN A 309 8.08 8.72 5.80
CA GLN A 309 6.74 9.33 5.86
C GLN A 309 5.90 8.78 7.03
N SER A 310 6.18 7.56 7.47
CA SER A 310 5.48 6.88 8.56
C SER A 310 6.17 7.06 9.92
N ILE A 311 7.45 7.43 9.93
CA ILE A 311 8.26 7.65 11.13
C ILE A 311 8.30 9.16 11.44
N GLN A 312 8.09 9.55 12.69
CA GLN A 312 8.17 10.95 13.10
C GLN A 312 9.62 11.47 13.01
N MET A 313 9.83 12.50 12.23
CA MET A 313 11.09 13.22 12.10
C MET A 313 11.14 14.50 12.94
#